data_e9864fd89d4da2656d9de34e5b7e56b9
#
_entry.id   e9864fd89d4da2656d9de34e5b7e56b9
#
_cell.length_a   1.000
_cell.length_b   1.000
_cell.length_c   1.000
_cell.angle_alpha   90.00
_cell.angle_beta   90.00
_cell.angle_gamma   90.00
#
_symmetry.space_group_name_H-M   'P 1'
#
loop_
_entity.id
_entity.type
_entity.pdbx_description
1 polymer ?
#
loop_
_entity_poly.entity_id
_entity_poly.type
_entity_poly.pdbx_seq_one_letter_code
_entity_poly.pdbx_strand_id
1 'polypeptide(L)'
;MEAAKYRAPKLSWSRRSSGFTLVEIMIGMVLAGLLLAGVALTLNMWARSSMSLGKYADMSGNSRRASGIFACDVRHAKNVSASTSSTFAVTAYGSSNSIVNVTYSFDADANTLTRNYGGVSFIILDDLEQFGFSYLDLNRSVTTDALSVKVVQIEAVLPKEVLNLNNTDEIISARFMLRNRRVST
;
A
#
# COMPACT_ATOMS: atom_id res chain seq x y z
N MET A 1 55.82 17.69 78.17
CA MET A 1 55.44 17.91 76.78
C MET A 1 54.04 17.33 76.62
N GLU A 2 53.03 18.21 76.58
CA GLU A 2 51.60 17.87 76.55
C GLU A 2 51.13 18.00 75.13
N ALA A 3 50.66 16.87 74.53
CA ALA A 3 50.16 16.83 73.15
C ALA A 3 48.73 17.41 73.08
N ALA A 4 48.62 18.55 72.41
CA ALA A 4 47.33 19.21 72.19
C ALA A 4 46.48 18.35 71.22
N LYS A 5 45.37 17.85 71.73
CA LYS A 5 44.38 17.01 70.97
C LYS A 5 43.54 17.90 70.07
N TYR A 6 43.87 17.94 68.83
CA TYR A 6 43.09 18.69 67.83
C TYR A 6 41.69 18.04 67.63
N ARG A 7 40.65 18.74 68.03
CA ARG A 7 39.25 18.31 67.89
C ARG A 7 38.68 18.91 66.60
N ALA A 8 38.51 18.11 65.59
CA ALA A 8 37.90 18.57 64.35
C ALA A 8 36.43 18.97 64.51
N PRO A 9 35.97 20.08 63.94
CA PRO A 9 34.57 20.51 64.04
C PRO A 9 33.65 19.53 63.30
N LYS A 10 32.64 19.03 64.00
CA LYS A 10 31.54 18.26 63.41
C LYS A 10 30.65 19.20 62.58
N LEU A 11 30.79 19.22 61.28
CA LEU A 11 29.83 19.86 60.39
C LEU A 11 28.52 19.05 60.41
N SER A 12 27.55 19.51 61.19
CA SER A 12 26.19 19.01 61.20
C SER A 12 25.44 19.62 59.99
N TRP A 13 25.33 18.88 58.89
CA TRP A 13 24.41 19.24 57.81
C TRP A 13 22.98 18.97 58.29
N SER A 14 22.33 20.02 58.79
CA SER A 14 20.90 20.01 59.07
C SER A 14 20.17 19.98 57.71
N ARG A 15 19.76 18.79 57.25
CA ARG A 15 18.81 18.67 56.17
C ARG A 15 17.48 19.21 56.65
N ARG A 16 17.15 20.44 56.27
CA ARG A 16 15.80 20.96 56.36
C ARG A 16 14.95 20.14 55.40
N SER A 17 14.16 19.18 55.87
CA SER A 17 13.11 18.54 55.13
C SER A 17 11.95 19.54 55.04
N SER A 18 11.95 20.35 53.96
CA SER A 18 10.77 21.13 53.60
C SER A 18 9.77 20.18 52.96
N GLY A 19 8.65 19.91 53.60
CA GLY A 19 7.53 19.17 53.02
C GLY A 19 6.84 20.02 51.97
N PHE A 20 6.28 19.37 50.94
CA PHE A 20 5.45 20.03 49.94
C PHE A 20 4.19 20.60 50.54
N THR A 21 3.79 21.79 50.10
CA THR A 21 2.51 22.38 50.48
C THR A 21 1.37 21.69 49.71
N LEU A 22 0.18 21.62 50.31
CA LEU A 22 -1.00 21.04 49.66
C LEU A 22 -1.32 21.71 48.30
N VAL A 23 -1.11 23.04 48.25
CA VAL A 23 -1.30 23.85 47.03
C VAL A 23 -0.31 23.46 45.93
N GLU A 24 0.94 23.20 46.28
CA GLU A 24 1.99 22.81 45.33
C GLU A 24 1.68 21.44 44.69
N ILE A 25 1.17 20.50 45.51
CA ILE A 25 0.72 19.19 45.00
C ILE A 25 -0.49 19.36 44.08
N MET A 26 -1.47 20.21 44.44
CA MET A 26 -2.64 20.46 43.56
C MET A 26 -2.23 21.08 42.22
N ILE A 27 -1.36 22.07 42.21
CA ILE A 27 -0.85 22.67 40.97
C ILE A 27 -0.06 21.64 40.15
N GLY A 28 0.78 20.84 40.83
CA GLY A 28 1.54 19.77 40.19
C GLY A 28 0.64 18.73 39.50
N MET A 29 -0.46 18.31 40.15
CA MET A 29 -1.44 17.38 39.56
C MET A 29 -2.15 17.97 38.33
N VAL A 30 -2.55 19.23 38.35
CA VAL A 30 -3.18 19.91 37.21
C VAL A 30 -2.21 19.99 36.04
N LEU A 31 -0.98 20.42 36.29
CA LEU A 31 0.04 20.51 35.20
C LEU A 31 0.40 19.14 34.65
N ALA A 32 0.56 18.14 35.52
CA ALA A 32 0.80 16.76 35.08
C ALA A 32 -0.37 16.22 34.25
N GLY A 33 -1.61 16.49 34.63
CA GLY A 33 -2.81 16.12 33.90
C GLY A 33 -2.86 16.74 32.48
N LEU A 34 -2.53 18.04 32.36
CA LEU A 34 -2.46 18.73 31.07
C LEU A 34 -1.37 18.16 30.17
N LEU A 35 -0.19 17.87 30.72
CA LEU A 35 0.90 17.26 29.98
C LEU A 35 0.54 15.85 29.48
N LEU A 36 -0.06 15.02 30.33
CA LEU A 36 -0.50 13.68 29.97
C LEU A 36 -1.59 13.71 28.90
N ALA A 37 -2.54 14.64 28.99
CA ALA A 37 -3.54 14.84 27.96
C ALA A 37 -2.91 15.22 26.61
N GLY A 38 -1.94 16.12 26.58
CA GLY A 38 -1.19 16.50 25.37
C GLY A 38 -0.44 15.32 24.76
N VAL A 39 0.25 14.53 25.59
CA VAL A 39 0.94 13.31 25.13
C VAL A 39 -0.05 12.28 24.58
N ALA A 40 -1.17 12.06 25.25
CA ALA A 40 -2.20 11.12 24.77
C ALA A 40 -2.78 11.51 23.41
N LEU A 41 -3.03 12.81 23.19
CA LEU A 41 -3.49 13.32 21.88
C LEU A 41 -2.45 13.11 20.78
N THR A 42 -1.18 13.41 21.04
CA THR A 42 -0.10 13.22 20.06
C THR A 42 0.12 11.75 19.72
N LEU A 43 0.08 10.85 20.70
CA LEU A 43 0.17 9.42 20.46
C LEU A 43 -0.98 8.88 19.63
N ASN A 44 -2.21 9.36 19.88
CA ASN A 44 -3.39 8.96 19.10
C ASN A 44 -3.26 9.43 17.65
N MET A 45 -2.81 10.66 17.43
CA MET A 45 -2.55 11.22 16.09
C MET A 45 -1.47 10.42 15.35
N TRP A 46 -0.37 10.09 16.04
CA TRP A 46 0.72 9.30 15.49
C TRP A 46 0.29 7.87 15.14
N ALA A 47 -0.48 7.21 16.01
CA ALA A 47 -1.01 5.87 15.74
C ALA A 47 -1.89 5.83 14.49
N ARG A 48 -2.79 6.80 14.34
CA ARG A 48 -3.65 6.91 13.14
C ARG A 48 -2.82 7.15 11.87
N SER A 49 -1.84 8.05 11.92
CA SER A 49 -0.95 8.33 10.80
C SER A 49 -0.12 7.11 10.39
N SER A 50 0.38 6.35 11.36
CA SER A 50 1.15 5.12 11.11
C SER A 50 0.30 4.03 10.44
N MET A 51 -0.97 3.85 10.86
CA MET A 51 -1.89 2.91 10.22
C MET A 51 -2.19 3.28 8.76
N SER A 52 -2.34 4.57 8.47
CA SER A 52 -2.58 5.02 7.09
C SER A 52 -1.38 4.81 6.18
N LEU A 53 -0.17 5.02 6.69
CA LEU A 53 1.07 4.74 5.95
C LEU A 53 1.25 3.24 5.67
N GLY A 54 0.90 2.37 6.62
CA GLY A 54 0.90 0.92 6.44
C GLY A 54 -0.02 0.50 5.30
N LYS A 55 -1.27 0.90 5.32
CA LYS A 55 -2.24 0.63 4.25
C LYS A 55 -1.76 1.11 2.88
N TYR A 56 -1.13 2.29 2.83
CA TYR A 56 -0.57 2.82 1.58
C TYR A 56 0.59 1.96 1.04
N ALA A 57 1.48 1.53 1.91
CA ALA A 57 2.60 0.68 1.53
C ALA A 57 2.12 -0.67 0.99
N ASP A 58 1.12 -1.28 1.65
CA ASP A 58 0.52 -2.55 1.21
C ASP A 58 -0.17 -2.40 -0.14
N MET A 59 -0.97 -1.36 -0.34
CA MET A 59 -1.65 -1.07 -1.59
C MET A 59 -0.65 -0.86 -2.73
N SER A 60 0.36 -0.03 -2.54
CA SER A 60 1.41 0.21 -3.53
C SER A 60 2.22 -1.06 -3.82
N GLY A 61 2.47 -1.90 -2.81
CA GLY A 61 3.10 -3.21 -2.97
C GLY A 61 2.28 -4.16 -3.83
N ASN A 62 0.97 -4.27 -3.55
CA ASN A 62 0.03 -5.10 -4.30
C ASN A 62 -0.11 -4.63 -5.75
N SER A 63 -0.23 -3.32 -5.99
CA SER A 63 -0.28 -2.72 -7.32
C SER A 63 0.95 -3.04 -8.16
N ARG A 64 2.14 -2.90 -7.59
CA ARG A 64 3.41 -3.24 -8.26
C ARG A 64 3.52 -4.73 -8.56
N ARG A 65 3.12 -5.58 -7.61
CA ARG A 65 3.10 -7.03 -7.80
C ARG A 65 2.13 -7.43 -8.92
N ALA A 66 0.91 -6.92 -8.91
CA ALA A 66 -0.09 -7.18 -9.92
C ALA A 66 0.37 -6.74 -11.31
N SER A 67 0.92 -5.52 -11.42
CA SER A 67 1.49 -5.00 -12.67
C SER A 67 2.66 -5.85 -13.16
N GLY A 68 3.52 -6.34 -12.26
CA GLY A 68 4.64 -7.22 -12.59
C GLY A 68 4.19 -8.57 -13.15
N ILE A 69 3.18 -9.20 -12.52
CA ILE A 69 2.58 -10.46 -12.99
C ILE A 69 1.94 -10.25 -14.35
N PHE A 70 1.14 -9.20 -14.51
CA PHE A 70 0.49 -8.87 -15.79
C PHE A 70 1.51 -8.63 -16.91
N ALA A 71 2.57 -7.84 -16.62
CA ALA A 71 3.64 -7.58 -17.56
C ALA A 71 4.35 -8.87 -18.01
N CYS A 72 4.55 -9.82 -17.11
CA CYS A 72 5.14 -11.11 -17.41
C CYS A 72 4.25 -11.90 -18.36
N ASP A 73 2.96 -12.03 -18.05
CA ASP A 73 2.01 -12.78 -18.88
C ASP A 73 1.84 -12.17 -20.27
N VAL A 74 1.72 -10.83 -20.36
CA VAL A 74 1.60 -10.13 -21.64
C VAL A 74 2.87 -10.30 -22.51
N ARG A 75 4.05 -10.33 -21.89
CA ARG A 75 5.30 -10.57 -22.65
C ARG A 75 5.39 -11.98 -23.22
N HIS A 76 4.86 -12.98 -22.50
CA HIS A 76 4.84 -14.37 -22.95
C HIS A 76 3.60 -14.73 -23.77
N ALA A 77 2.66 -13.78 -23.93
CA ALA A 77 1.44 -13.99 -24.67
C ALA A 77 1.75 -14.30 -26.15
N LYS A 78 1.16 -15.39 -26.65
CA LYS A 78 1.20 -15.82 -28.04
C LYS A 78 0.03 -15.24 -28.81
N ASN A 79 -1.19 -15.41 -28.29
CA ASN A 79 -2.41 -14.93 -28.90
C ASN A 79 -3.31 -14.28 -27.86
N VAL A 80 -4.14 -13.32 -28.29
CA VAL A 80 -5.25 -12.79 -27.50
C VAL A 80 -6.50 -13.54 -27.88
N SER A 81 -7.19 -14.12 -26.92
CA SER A 81 -8.42 -14.89 -27.15
C SER A 81 -9.67 -14.11 -26.76
N ALA A 82 -9.57 -13.17 -25.85
CA ALA A 82 -10.65 -12.25 -25.50
C ALA A 82 -10.10 -10.88 -25.11
N SER A 83 -10.78 -9.81 -25.53
CA SER A 83 -10.43 -8.42 -25.28
C SER A 83 -11.70 -7.59 -25.06
N THR A 84 -12.18 -7.54 -23.81
CA THR A 84 -13.29 -6.68 -23.39
C THR A 84 -12.80 -5.68 -22.35
N SER A 85 -13.61 -4.70 -21.98
CA SER A 85 -13.24 -3.73 -20.93
C SER A 85 -13.04 -4.38 -19.55
N SER A 86 -13.69 -5.50 -19.28
CA SER A 86 -13.60 -6.21 -17.99
C SER A 86 -12.80 -7.52 -18.06
N THR A 87 -12.53 -8.04 -19.27
CA THR A 87 -11.87 -9.35 -19.44
C THR A 87 -10.76 -9.27 -20.47
N PHE A 88 -9.60 -9.78 -20.10
CA PHE A 88 -8.48 -9.97 -21.00
C PHE A 88 -8.00 -11.42 -20.92
N ALA A 89 -8.04 -12.14 -22.04
CA ALA A 89 -7.59 -13.52 -22.08
C ALA A 89 -6.54 -13.73 -23.17
N VAL A 90 -5.49 -14.45 -22.80
CA VAL A 90 -4.37 -14.78 -23.70
C VAL A 90 -3.97 -16.23 -23.57
N THR A 91 -3.41 -16.77 -24.62
CA THR A 91 -2.60 -17.98 -24.55
C THR A 91 -1.13 -17.59 -24.42
N ALA A 92 -0.45 -18.10 -23.43
CA ALA A 92 0.95 -17.79 -23.15
C ALA A 92 1.81 -19.05 -23.12
N TYR A 93 3.11 -18.88 -23.27
CA TYR A 93 4.06 -19.97 -23.04
C TYR A 93 4.32 -20.10 -21.53
N GLY A 94 4.01 -21.30 -21.00
CA GLY A 94 4.35 -21.67 -19.61
C GLY A 94 5.79 -22.17 -19.47
N SER A 95 6.09 -22.60 -18.23
CA SER A 95 7.39 -23.15 -17.82
C SER A 95 7.71 -24.38 -18.57
N SER A 96 7.97 -24.90 -19.39
CA SER A 96 8.20 -26.13 -20.21
C SER A 96 7.73 -26.00 -21.65
N ASN A 97 7.66 -24.76 -22.14
CA ASN A 97 7.16 -24.47 -23.50
C ASN A 97 5.72 -24.98 -23.75
N SER A 98 4.99 -25.29 -22.68
CA SER A 98 3.56 -25.64 -22.75
C SER A 98 2.72 -24.40 -23.01
N ILE A 99 1.61 -24.57 -23.71
CA ILE A 99 0.65 -23.47 -23.92
C ILE A 99 -0.31 -23.45 -22.74
N VAL A 100 -0.43 -22.32 -22.07
CA VAL A 100 -1.31 -22.10 -20.93
C VAL A 100 -2.27 -20.96 -21.25
N ASN A 101 -3.53 -21.14 -20.88
CA ASN A 101 -4.52 -20.06 -20.95
C ASN A 101 -4.42 -19.19 -19.69
N VAL A 102 -4.32 -17.89 -19.89
CA VAL A 102 -4.32 -16.89 -18.83
C VAL A 102 -5.47 -15.94 -19.06
N THR A 103 -6.36 -15.83 -18.09
CA THR A 103 -7.51 -14.94 -18.14
C THR A 103 -7.50 -14.00 -16.97
N TYR A 104 -7.65 -12.73 -17.23
CA TYR A 104 -7.88 -11.68 -16.25
C TYR A 104 -9.34 -11.26 -16.35
N SER A 105 -10.04 -11.25 -15.23
CA SER A 105 -11.43 -10.81 -15.15
C SER A 105 -11.64 -9.87 -13.98
N PHE A 106 -12.23 -8.73 -14.26
CA PHE A 106 -12.67 -7.77 -13.25
C PHE A 106 -14.12 -8.09 -12.89
N ASP A 107 -14.36 -8.25 -11.60
CA ASP A 107 -15.68 -8.40 -11.00
C ASP A 107 -16.06 -7.08 -10.34
N ALA A 108 -17.06 -6.40 -10.90
CA ALA A 108 -17.51 -5.11 -10.42
C ALA A 108 -18.35 -5.22 -9.12
N ASP A 109 -18.95 -6.38 -8.85
CA ASP A 109 -19.73 -6.60 -7.62
C ASP A 109 -18.81 -6.89 -6.43
N ALA A 110 -17.73 -7.64 -6.68
CA ALA A 110 -16.72 -7.95 -5.68
C ALA A 110 -15.59 -6.93 -5.61
N ASN A 111 -15.49 -5.99 -6.55
CA ASN A 111 -14.41 -5.01 -6.69
C ASN A 111 -13.01 -5.65 -6.76
N THR A 112 -12.90 -6.79 -7.44
CA THR A 112 -11.67 -7.57 -7.50
C THR A 112 -11.21 -7.84 -8.92
N LEU A 113 -9.90 -7.84 -9.14
CA LEU A 113 -9.27 -8.34 -10.35
C LEU A 113 -8.71 -9.73 -10.09
N THR A 114 -9.28 -10.71 -10.77
CA THR A 114 -8.90 -12.12 -10.68
C THR A 114 -8.05 -12.53 -11.88
N ARG A 115 -6.97 -13.27 -11.63
CA ARG A 115 -6.16 -13.94 -12.63
C ARG A 115 -6.42 -15.44 -12.57
N ASN A 116 -6.84 -16.03 -13.69
CA ASN A 116 -6.88 -17.49 -13.87
C ASN A 116 -5.67 -17.91 -14.70
N TYR A 117 -4.86 -18.82 -14.19
CA TYR A 117 -3.70 -19.38 -14.87
C TYR A 117 -3.83 -20.89 -14.93
N GLY A 118 -4.06 -21.43 -16.13
CA GLY A 118 -4.19 -22.87 -16.31
C GLY A 118 -5.32 -23.53 -15.52
N GLY A 119 -6.41 -22.81 -15.23
CA GLY A 119 -7.56 -23.28 -14.46
C GLY A 119 -7.51 -22.94 -12.97
N VAL A 120 -6.41 -22.35 -12.47
CA VAL A 120 -6.31 -21.91 -11.06
C VAL A 120 -6.50 -20.41 -10.99
N SER A 121 -7.43 -19.97 -10.14
CA SER A 121 -7.78 -18.55 -10.00
C SER A 121 -7.16 -17.94 -8.74
N PHE A 122 -6.65 -16.72 -8.87
CA PHE A 122 -6.08 -15.92 -7.79
C PHE A 122 -6.58 -14.48 -7.89
N ILE A 123 -6.98 -13.90 -6.79
CA ILE A 123 -7.22 -12.45 -6.71
C ILE A 123 -5.85 -11.76 -6.70
N ILE A 124 -5.62 -10.84 -7.62
CA ILE A 124 -4.36 -10.09 -7.75
C ILE A 124 -4.48 -8.65 -7.28
N LEU A 125 -5.68 -8.08 -7.36
CA LEU A 125 -6.03 -6.78 -6.79
C LEU A 125 -7.44 -6.87 -6.20
N ASP A 126 -7.61 -6.28 -5.06
CA ASP A 126 -8.86 -6.08 -4.32
C ASP A 126 -9.11 -4.59 -4.08
N ASP A 127 -10.30 -4.26 -3.57
CA ASP A 127 -10.70 -2.89 -3.26
C ASP A 127 -10.58 -1.93 -4.46
N LEU A 128 -10.96 -2.37 -5.67
CA LEU A 128 -10.93 -1.55 -6.88
C LEU A 128 -12.23 -0.75 -7.01
N GLU A 129 -12.16 0.58 -7.02
CA GLU A 129 -13.33 1.42 -7.30
C GLU A 129 -13.67 1.41 -8.79
N GLN A 130 -12.66 1.49 -9.63
CA GLN A 130 -12.81 1.44 -11.08
C GLN A 130 -11.67 0.61 -11.68
N PHE A 131 -12.01 -0.16 -12.71
CA PHE A 131 -11.05 -0.93 -13.47
C PHE A 131 -11.47 -1.04 -14.93
N GLY A 132 -10.51 -0.97 -15.84
CA GLY A 132 -10.77 -1.16 -17.27
C GLY A 132 -9.55 -1.60 -18.05
N PHE A 133 -9.78 -2.44 -19.04
CA PHE A 133 -8.84 -2.72 -20.10
C PHE A 133 -9.15 -1.89 -21.33
N SER A 134 -8.10 -1.31 -21.93
CA SER A 134 -8.15 -0.67 -23.24
C SER A 134 -7.13 -1.36 -24.16
N TYR A 135 -7.46 -1.49 -25.40
CA TYR A 135 -6.64 -2.21 -26.38
C TYR A 135 -6.29 -1.31 -27.55
N LEU A 136 -5.04 -1.40 -27.98
CA LEU A 136 -4.55 -0.61 -29.12
C LEU A 136 -3.89 -1.55 -30.14
N ASP A 137 -4.07 -1.19 -31.40
CA ASP A 137 -3.43 -1.86 -32.54
C ASP A 137 -1.95 -1.43 -32.73
N LEU A 138 -1.35 -1.81 -33.83
CA LEU A 138 0.02 -1.44 -34.20
C LEU A 138 0.18 0.07 -34.43
N ASN A 139 -0.87 0.74 -34.89
CA ASN A 139 -0.92 2.18 -35.16
C ASN A 139 -1.27 3.01 -33.93
N ARG A 140 -1.43 2.36 -32.75
CA ARG A 140 -1.87 2.95 -31.49
C ARG A 140 -3.32 3.48 -31.53
N SER A 141 -4.13 2.98 -32.46
CA SER A 141 -5.57 3.24 -32.50
C SER A 141 -6.30 2.25 -31.58
N VAL A 142 -7.35 2.71 -30.93
CA VAL A 142 -8.17 1.84 -30.09
C VAL A 142 -8.84 0.78 -30.95
N THR A 143 -8.76 -0.47 -30.52
CA THR A 143 -9.36 -1.62 -31.21
C THR A 143 -10.10 -2.51 -30.23
N THR A 144 -11.19 -3.11 -30.68
CA THR A 144 -11.92 -4.18 -29.98
C THR A 144 -11.66 -5.55 -30.59
N ASP A 145 -10.99 -5.59 -31.75
CA ASP A 145 -10.67 -6.84 -32.42
C ASP A 145 -9.46 -7.51 -31.74
N ALA A 146 -9.71 -8.66 -31.15
CA ALA A 146 -8.70 -9.45 -30.45
C ALA A 146 -7.53 -9.82 -31.39
N LEU A 147 -7.71 -9.91 -32.72
CA LEU A 147 -6.66 -10.21 -33.67
C LEU A 147 -5.72 -9.03 -33.92
N SER A 148 -6.18 -7.82 -33.79
CA SER A 148 -5.43 -6.57 -34.01
C SER A 148 -4.70 -6.05 -32.80
N VAL A 149 -5.03 -6.53 -31.59
CA VAL A 149 -4.44 -6.04 -30.35
C VAL A 149 -2.92 -6.21 -30.34
N LYS A 150 -2.19 -5.12 -30.15
CA LYS A 150 -0.74 -5.10 -29.97
C LYS A 150 -0.32 -4.55 -28.63
N VAL A 151 -1.12 -3.65 -28.07
CA VAL A 151 -0.87 -3.03 -26.75
C VAL A 151 -2.13 -3.19 -25.90
N VAL A 152 -1.94 -3.55 -24.66
CA VAL A 152 -3.00 -3.57 -23.64
C VAL A 152 -2.69 -2.49 -22.62
N GLN A 153 -3.66 -1.64 -22.35
CA GLN A 153 -3.60 -0.64 -21.30
C GLN A 153 -4.52 -1.06 -20.16
N ILE A 154 -4.03 -0.96 -18.95
CA ILE A 154 -4.80 -1.12 -17.72
C ILE A 154 -5.02 0.26 -17.12
N GLU A 155 -6.24 0.53 -16.72
CA GLU A 155 -6.61 1.67 -15.90
C GLU A 155 -7.34 1.17 -14.67
N ALA A 156 -6.85 1.51 -13.49
CA ALA A 156 -7.44 1.12 -12.22
C ALA A 156 -7.40 2.29 -11.25
N VAL A 157 -8.46 2.44 -10.48
CA VAL A 157 -8.59 3.41 -9.40
C VAL A 157 -8.79 2.63 -8.10
N LEU A 158 -7.85 2.80 -7.16
CA LEU A 158 -7.95 2.23 -5.83
C LEU A 158 -8.33 3.36 -4.86
N PRO A 159 -9.47 3.24 -4.18
CA PRO A 159 -9.90 4.24 -3.21
C PRO A 159 -8.97 4.25 -2.02
N LYS A 160 -8.65 5.43 -1.51
CA LYS A 160 -7.83 5.60 -0.33
C LYS A 160 -8.61 6.33 0.75
N GLU A 161 -9.01 5.60 1.77
CA GLU A 161 -9.46 6.19 3.03
C GLU A 161 -8.25 6.59 3.88
N VAL A 162 -7.85 7.86 3.84
CA VAL A 162 -6.88 8.45 4.75
C VAL A 162 -7.61 9.44 5.65
N LEU A 163 -7.82 9.07 6.92
CA LEU A 163 -8.22 9.98 8.00
C LEU A 163 -9.37 10.95 7.64
N ASN A 164 -10.52 10.45 7.16
CA ASN A 164 -11.67 11.29 6.75
C ASN A 164 -11.39 12.32 5.64
N LEU A 165 -10.31 12.21 4.92
CA LEU A 165 -10.04 12.98 3.72
C LEU A 165 -10.24 12.08 2.51
N ASN A 166 -11.40 12.19 1.87
CA ASN A 166 -11.84 11.43 0.69
C ASN A 166 -11.09 11.83 -0.59
N ASN A 167 -9.77 12.01 -0.58
CA ASN A 167 -9.18 12.72 -1.70
C ASN A 167 -7.81 12.23 -2.16
N THR A 168 -7.49 10.96 -2.02
CA THR A 168 -6.26 10.47 -2.65
C THR A 168 -6.48 9.07 -3.22
N ASP A 169 -7.01 8.99 -4.43
CA ASP A 169 -7.09 7.76 -5.19
C ASP A 169 -5.73 7.43 -5.79
N GLU A 170 -5.28 6.19 -5.70
CA GLU A 170 -4.13 5.73 -6.48
C GLU A 170 -4.62 5.32 -7.86
N ILE A 171 -4.20 6.07 -8.88
CA ILE A 171 -4.53 5.76 -10.28
C ILE A 171 -3.38 4.96 -10.87
N ILE A 172 -3.66 3.74 -11.27
CA ILE A 172 -2.74 2.89 -12.02
C ILE A 172 -3.10 3.03 -13.50
N SER A 173 -2.21 3.58 -14.30
CA SER A 173 -2.32 3.56 -15.76
C SER A 173 -1.04 3.00 -16.34
N ALA A 174 -1.10 1.83 -16.94
CA ALA A 174 0.06 1.14 -17.48
C ALA A 174 -0.24 0.51 -18.85
N ARG A 175 0.72 0.61 -19.76
CA ARG A 175 0.66 0.05 -21.13
C ARG A 175 1.68 -1.07 -21.28
N PHE A 176 1.21 -2.18 -21.83
CA PHE A 176 2.02 -3.38 -22.04
C PHE A 176 1.95 -3.82 -23.51
N MET A 177 3.11 -4.04 -24.11
CA MET A 177 3.20 -4.48 -25.51
C MET A 177 3.32 -6.01 -25.62
N LEU A 178 2.50 -6.61 -26.46
CA LEU A 178 2.56 -8.02 -26.83
C LEU A 178 3.75 -8.25 -27.80
N ARG A 179 4.88 -8.75 -27.26
CA ARG A 179 6.12 -8.90 -28.05
C ARG A 179 6.05 -10.05 -29.05
N ASN A 180 5.51 -11.21 -28.64
CA ASN A 180 5.54 -12.44 -29.43
C ASN A 180 4.41 -12.52 -30.46
N ARG A 181 3.53 -11.53 -30.50
CA ARG A 181 2.42 -11.51 -31.41
C ARG A 181 2.78 -10.82 -32.73
N ARG A 182 2.64 -11.55 -33.84
CA ARG A 182 2.63 -10.98 -35.18
C ARG A 182 1.20 -10.57 -35.52
N VAL A 183 0.98 -9.31 -35.74
CA VAL A 183 -0.28 -8.77 -36.26
C VAL A 183 -0.03 -8.60 -37.76
N SER A 184 -0.82 -9.27 -38.58
CA SER A 184 -0.82 -9.02 -40.04
C SER A 184 -1.57 -7.71 -40.27
N THR A 185 -0.96 -6.80 -40.98
CA THR A 185 -1.58 -5.61 -41.56
C THR A 185 -2.48 -6.01 -42.72
#